data_dd0b8c409d29187b43c6bdff6846a134
#
_entry.id   dd0b8c409d29187b43c6bdff6846a134
#
_cell.length_a   1.000
_cell.length_b   1.000
_cell.length_c   1.000
_cell.angle_alpha   90.00
_cell.angle_beta   90.00
_cell.angle_gamma   90.00
#
_symmetry.space_group_name_H-M   'P 1'
#
loop_
_entity.id
_entity.type
_entity.pdbx_description
1 polymer ?
#
loop_
_entity_poly.entity_id
_entity_poly.type
_entity_poly.pdbx_seq_one_letter_code
_entity_poly.pdbx_strand_id
1 'polypeptide(L)'
;MMCDSYDALSLTSELSDAAAQSKAWPFEEARKIIKRYEKTGYPESIIFETGYGPSGLPHIGTFGEVARTTMVRHAFHILTENKVKTKLICFSDDMDGLRKIPDNVPDREKMASYLDQSLSRVPNPFGDIYPSFGAANNARLCAFLDRFGFDYEFASATDYYNSGRFDETLLKILACYDKIMAIVLPTLGEKRQATYSLFLPISPFSGKVLQVPMIARNVEKGTVTYIEPETGETIETEITGGRVKCQWKVDWAMRWSALGVDYEMAGKDLIDSTNLSSKICKVLGGKPPEGFNYELFLDDKGQKISKSKGNGLTIDEWLTYAPTESLGLYMFLKPKTAKRLCFDVIPKAVDEYYAHLSAYDRQKWQERLNNPVWHIHNGCPPQVDLPVSFAMLLNLVSASNAENKEVLWGFISRHAKGANAQTYPALDQLVQFAIKYFDVFVKPNKKFRIPDKSERSTLAQIDTKLANLPETADGDTFQNALLDVARLTERYQDHNKKSPEGGPGVSNVFFQMLYEVLLGQERGPRLGSFIALYGVNEVRALIAEALARPMGE
;
A
#
# COMPACT_ATOMS: atom_id res chain seq x y z
N MET A 1 -16.06 1.25 5.34
CA MET A 1 -16.45 0.96 6.73
C MET A 1 -16.08 -0.48 7.02
N MET A 2 -15.06 -0.71 7.84
CA MET A 2 -14.77 -2.06 8.33
C MET A 2 -15.88 -2.48 9.28
N CYS A 3 -16.22 -3.77 9.30
CA CYS A 3 -17.21 -4.30 10.26
C CYS A 3 -16.66 -4.08 11.68
N ASP A 4 -17.45 -3.44 12.55
CA ASP A 4 -17.00 -2.93 13.87
C ASP A 4 -16.61 -4.00 14.89
N SER A 5 -16.72 -5.29 14.58
CA SER A 5 -16.20 -6.39 15.41
C SER A 5 -16.04 -7.67 14.60
N TYR A 6 -14.99 -8.44 14.92
CA TYR A 6 -14.81 -9.82 14.44
C TYR A 6 -15.99 -10.75 14.79
N ASP A 7 -16.85 -10.33 15.72
CA ASP A 7 -18.04 -11.07 16.19
C ASP A 7 -19.23 -11.00 15.21
N ALA A 8 -19.17 -10.11 14.20
CA ALA A 8 -20.31 -9.91 13.29
C ALA A 8 -20.42 -11.00 12.20
N LEU A 9 -19.36 -11.81 11.96
CA LEU A 9 -19.42 -12.90 11.00
C LEU A 9 -20.00 -14.14 11.66
N SER A 10 -21.19 -14.54 11.25
CA SER A 10 -21.76 -15.85 11.62
C SER A 10 -20.88 -16.95 11.03
N LEU A 11 -20.07 -17.62 11.87
CA LEU A 11 -19.22 -18.75 11.48
C LEU A 11 -20.11 -19.97 11.17
N THR A 12 -20.40 -20.15 9.89
CA THR A 12 -21.10 -21.35 9.41
C THR A 12 -20.10 -22.51 9.22
N SER A 13 -20.58 -23.75 9.28
CA SER A 13 -19.74 -24.94 8.99
C SER A 13 -19.11 -24.85 7.60
N GLU A 14 -19.85 -24.34 6.61
CA GLU A 14 -19.34 -24.16 5.25
C GLU A 14 -18.17 -23.16 5.17
N LEU A 15 -18.23 -22.06 5.94
CA LEU A 15 -17.13 -21.10 6.01
C LEU A 15 -15.91 -21.72 6.70
N SER A 16 -16.10 -22.45 7.80
CA SER A 16 -15.01 -23.11 8.54
C SER A 16 -14.31 -24.15 7.67
N ASP A 17 -15.07 -24.99 6.96
CA ASP A 17 -14.53 -26.00 6.05
C ASP A 17 -13.76 -25.37 4.88
N ALA A 18 -14.30 -24.30 4.30
CA ALA A 18 -13.64 -23.57 3.23
C ALA A 18 -12.34 -22.88 3.72
N ALA A 19 -12.36 -22.30 4.93
CA ALA A 19 -11.19 -21.66 5.54
C ALA A 19 -10.06 -22.65 5.81
N ALA A 20 -10.39 -23.83 6.31
CA ALA A 20 -9.40 -24.91 6.55
C ALA A 20 -8.65 -25.29 5.27
N GLN A 21 -9.29 -25.22 4.11
CA GLN A 21 -8.74 -25.60 2.80
C GLN A 21 -8.23 -24.40 1.96
N SER A 22 -8.50 -23.17 2.37
CA SER A 22 -8.14 -21.97 1.60
C SER A 22 -6.64 -21.87 1.36
N LYS A 23 -6.25 -21.57 0.12
CA LYS A 23 -4.87 -21.32 -0.31
C LYS A 23 -4.55 -19.82 -0.43
N ALA A 24 -5.48 -18.95 -0.04
CA ALA A 24 -5.19 -17.52 0.03
C ALA A 24 -4.06 -17.29 1.04
N TRP A 25 -3.09 -16.46 0.68
CA TRP A 25 -1.88 -16.27 1.48
C TRP A 25 -2.13 -15.85 2.94
N PRO A 26 -3.20 -15.08 3.31
CA PRO A 26 -3.44 -14.78 4.72
C PRO A 26 -3.78 -16.04 5.53
N PHE A 27 -4.53 -16.99 4.96
CA PHE A 27 -4.81 -18.27 5.61
C PHE A 27 -3.59 -19.17 5.70
N GLU A 28 -2.71 -19.16 4.70
CA GLU A 28 -1.44 -19.90 4.77
C GLU A 28 -0.54 -19.36 5.88
N GLU A 29 -0.46 -18.04 6.06
CA GLU A 29 0.30 -17.43 7.14
C GLU A 29 -0.34 -17.68 8.51
N ALA A 30 -1.66 -17.57 8.63
CA ALA A 30 -2.37 -17.87 9.88
C ALA A 30 -2.18 -19.34 10.34
N ARG A 31 -2.13 -20.30 9.41
CA ARG A 31 -1.84 -21.71 9.74
C ARG A 31 -0.44 -21.91 10.33
N LYS A 32 0.56 -21.08 10.02
CA LYS A 32 1.88 -21.15 10.68
C LYS A 32 1.76 -20.86 12.17
N ILE A 33 0.95 -19.85 12.54
CA ILE A 33 0.69 -19.51 13.94
C ILE A 33 -0.04 -20.65 14.65
N ILE A 34 -1.04 -21.26 14.02
CA ILE A 34 -1.74 -22.43 14.58
C ILE A 34 -0.76 -23.58 14.82
N LYS A 35 0.06 -23.91 13.83
CA LYS A 35 1.07 -24.96 13.93
C LYS A 35 2.11 -24.68 15.04
N ARG A 36 2.44 -23.40 15.26
CA ARG A 36 3.35 -22.98 16.35
C ARG A 36 2.88 -23.45 17.71
N TYR A 37 1.56 -23.52 17.94
CA TYR A 37 0.92 -23.82 19.20
C TYR A 37 0.22 -25.19 19.27
N GLU A 38 0.29 -25.98 18.21
CA GLU A 38 -0.38 -27.29 18.11
C GLU A 38 -0.07 -28.23 19.29
N LYS A 39 1.17 -28.16 19.82
CA LYS A 39 1.64 -29.04 20.90
C LYS A 39 1.54 -28.42 22.30
N THR A 40 1.54 -27.12 22.41
CA THR A 40 1.65 -26.41 23.71
C THR A 40 0.35 -25.73 24.14
N GLY A 41 -0.63 -25.65 23.25
CA GLY A 41 -1.80 -24.80 23.44
C GLY A 41 -1.47 -23.29 23.25
N TYR A 42 -2.51 -22.49 23.06
CA TYR A 42 -2.36 -21.05 22.85
C TYR A 42 -2.05 -20.31 24.17
N PRO A 43 -1.26 -19.20 24.11
CA PRO A 43 -1.15 -18.27 25.23
C PRO A 43 -2.48 -17.52 25.42
N GLU A 44 -2.56 -16.63 26.42
CA GLU A 44 -3.74 -15.82 26.67
C GLU A 44 -4.14 -14.97 25.44
N SER A 45 -3.16 -14.48 24.68
CA SER A 45 -3.36 -13.71 23.46
C SER A 45 -2.22 -13.95 22.48
N ILE A 46 -2.53 -14.08 21.21
CA ILE A 46 -1.54 -14.09 20.12
C ILE A 46 -1.16 -12.65 19.75
N ILE A 47 0.14 -12.38 19.74
CA ILE A 47 0.68 -11.04 19.50
C ILE A 47 1.16 -10.93 18.04
N PHE A 48 0.53 -10.03 17.31
CA PHE A 48 0.97 -9.54 16.01
C PHE A 48 1.71 -8.23 16.21
N GLU A 49 2.83 -8.02 15.52
CA GLU A 49 3.59 -6.77 15.59
C GLU A 49 3.83 -6.20 14.20
N THR A 50 3.87 -4.87 14.10
CA THR A 50 4.37 -4.13 12.96
C THR A 50 5.30 -3.03 13.45
N GLY A 51 6.41 -2.77 12.74
CA GLY A 51 7.41 -1.78 13.12
C GLY A 51 7.25 -0.45 12.36
N TYR A 52 7.49 0.66 13.04
CA TYR A 52 7.50 1.99 12.44
C TYR A 52 8.66 2.82 12.96
N GLY A 53 9.53 3.31 12.06
CA GLY A 53 10.56 4.29 12.41
C GLY A 53 10.06 5.72 12.16
N PRO A 54 9.80 6.54 13.21
CA PRO A 54 9.23 7.87 13.07
C PRO A 54 10.25 8.95 12.66
N SER A 55 11.33 8.56 12.00
CA SER A 55 12.32 9.47 11.39
C SER A 55 11.82 10.14 10.10
N GLY A 56 10.59 9.89 9.67
CA GLY A 56 9.91 10.48 8.52
C GLY A 56 8.42 10.21 8.58
N LEU A 57 7.67 10.81 7.64
CA LEU A 57 6.22 10.65 7.56
C LEU A 57 5.82 9.18 7.32
N PRO A 58 4.67 8.73 7.85
CA PRO A 58 4.08 7.46 7.46
C PRO A 58 3.89 7.39 5.95
N HIS A 59 4.20 6.27 5.36
CA HIS A 59 4.10 6.07 3.92
C HIS A 59 3.32 4.81 3.58
N ILE A 60 3.07 4.63 2.30
CA ILE A 60 2.27 3.52 1.77
C ILE A 60 2.82 2.13 2.16
N GLY A 61 4.13 2.01 2.41
CA GLY A 61 4.74 0.78 2.95
C GLY A 61 4.29 0.47 4.38
N THR A 62 4.19 1.50 5.23
CA THR A 62 3.66 1.38 6.60
C THR A 62 2.21 0.90 6.58
N PHE A 63 1.37 1.48 5.71
CA PHE A 63 0.01 0.97 5.49
C PHE A 63 0.00 -0.49 5.06
N GLY A 64 0.83 -0.83 4.07
CA GLY A 64 0.88 -2.18 3.52
C GLY A 64 1.24 -3.24 4.56
N GLU A 65 2.07 -2.89 5.54
CA GLU A 65 2.46 -3.78 6.62
C GLU A 65 1.31 -4.02 7.60
N VAL A 66 0.67 -2.95 8.08
CA VAL A 66 -0.48 -3.05 8.99
C VAL A 66 -1.67 -3.74 8.30
N ALA A 67 -1.99 -3.36 7.07
CA ALA A 67 -3.11 -3.95 6.32
C ALA A 67 -2.92 -5.46 6.09
N ARG A 68 -1.73 -5.88 5.68
CA ARG A 68 -1.44 -7.30 5.47
C ARG A 68 -1.45 -8.09 6.77
N THR A 69 -0.89 -7.54 7.85
CA THR A 69 -0.91 -8.17 9.17
C THR A 69 -2.34 -8.31 9.70
N THR A 70 -3.20 -7.30 9.49
CA THR A 70 -4.63 -7.37 9.80
C THR A 70 -5.34 -8.48 9.03
N MET A 71 -5.02 -8.66 7.73
CA MET A 71 -5.60 -9.75 6.93
C MET A 71 -5.20 -11.14 7.47
N VAL A 72 -3.96 -11.32 7.91
CA VAL A 72 -3.51 -12.57 8.55
C VAL A 72 -4.20 -12.80 9.89
N ARG A 73 -4.30 -11.74 10.71
CA ARG A 73 -5.01 -11.76 12.00
C ARG A 73 -6.47 -12.15 11.82
N HIS A 74 -7.15 -11.58 10.81
CA HIS A 74 -8.53 -11.94 10.48
C HIS A 74 -8.65 -13.42 10.03
N ALA A 75 -7.77 -13.89 9.16
CA ALA A 75 -7.73 -15.30 8.77
C ALA A 75 -7.49 -16.23 9.97
N PHE A 76 -6.65 -15.83 10.93
CA PHE A 76 -6.41 -16.56 12.17
C PHE A 76 -7.68 -16.64 13.04
N HIS A 77 -8.42 -15.54 13.19
CA HIS A 77 -9.69 -15.52 13.89
C HIS A 77 -10.71 -16.51 13.29
N ILE A 78 -10.82 -16.54 11.97
CA ILE A 78 -11.72 -17.49 11.28
C ILE A 78 -11.29 -18.94 11.53
N LEU A 79 -10.00 -19.26 11.38
CA LEU A 79 -9.47 -20.61 11.57
C LEU A 79 -9.56 -21.09 13.01
N THR A 80 -9.56 -20.19 13.98
CA THR A 80 -9.70 -20.49 15.41
C THR A 80 -11.12 -20.27 15.94
N GLU A 81 -12.07 -20.00 15.04
CA GLU A 81 -13.48 -19.77 15.39
C GLU A 81 -13.65 -18.68 16.47
N ASN A 82 -12.84 -17.61 16.41
CA ASN A 82 -12.78 -16.52 17.38
C ASN A 82 -12.49 -16.97 18.85
N LYS A 83 -12.03 -18.21 19.06
CA LYS A 83 -11.77 -18.74 20.40
C LYS A 83 -10.46 -18.25 21.02
N VAL A 84 -9.57 -17.66 20.22
CA VAL A 84 -8.24 -17.21 20.62
C VAL A 84 -8.14 -15.71 20.52
N LYS A 85 -7.84 -15.04 21.63
CA LYS A 85 -7.62 -13.58 21.64
C LYS A 85 -6.37 -13.19 20.85
N THR A 86 -6.40 -12.03 20.24
CA THR A 86 -5.25 -11.48 19.52
C THR A 86 -5.06 -10.00 19.84
N LYS A 87 -3.81 -9.53 19.70
CA LYS A 87 -3.47 -8.10 19.72
C LYS A 87 -2.59 -7.78 18.52
N LEU A 88 -2.79 -6.62 17.92
CA LEU A 88 -1.88 -6.04 16.93
C LEU A 88 -1.16 -4.86 17.57
N ILE A 89 0.14 -4.96 17.74
CA ILE A 89 0.99 -3.89 18.28
C ILE A 89 1.63 -3.16 17.11
N CYS A 90 1.35 -1.86 16.97
CA CYS A 90 2.07 -0.96 16.09
C CYS A 90 3.18 -0.28 16.88
N PHE A 91 4.39 -0.83 16.76
CA PHE A 91 5.54 -0.42 17.56
C PHE A 91 6.33 0.69 16.87
N SER A 92 6.51 1.82 17.57
CA SER A 92 7.28 2.96 17.07
C SER A 92 8.68 2.98 17.68
N ASP A 93 9.72 3.02 16.83
CA ASP A 93 11.12 3.16 17.21
C ASP A 93 11.49 4.64 17.52
N ASP A 94 10.66 5.35 18.27
CA ASP A 94 10.82 6.78 18.56
C ASP A 94 11.99 7.12 19.49
N MET A 95 12.60 6.12 20.12
CA MET A 95 13.83 6.26 20.89
C MET A 95 15.10 6.21 20.01
N ASP A 96 14.97 5.92 18.71
CA ASP A 96 16.11 5.95 17.77
C ASP A 96 16.68 7.37 17.63
N GLY A 97 18.01 7.46 17.45
CA GLY A 97 18.66 8.73 17.15
C GLY A 97 18.34 9.22 15.73
N LEU A 98 18.17 10.53 15.57
CA LEU A 98 18.00 11.18 14.27
C LEU A 98 19.31 11.06 13.47
N ARG A 99 19.44 10.02 12.63
CA ARG A 99 20.67 9.74 11.87
C ARG A 99 20.81 10.54 10.58
N LYS A 100 19.68 10.99 10.03
CA LYS A 100 19.60 11.77 8.80
C LYS A 100 18.40 12.70 8.87
N ILE A 101 18.55 13.92 8.37
CA ILE A 101 17.44 14.87 8.26
C ILE A 101 16.64 14.51 7.00
N PRO A 102 15.33 14.23 7.10
CA PRO A 102 14.47 13.99 5.95
C PRO A 102 14.43 15.21 5.00
N ASP A 103 14.27 14.95 3.69
CA ASP A 103 14.24 16.03 2.72
C ASP A 103 12.96 16.88 2.76
N ASN A 104 11.90 16.35 3.35
CA ASN A 104 10.56 16.96 3.44
C ASN A 104 10.24 17.61 4.79
N VAL A 105 11.25 17.96 5.59
CA VAL A 105 11.04 18.70 6.85
C VAL A 105 11.43 20.18 6.69
N PRO A 106 10.70 21.11 7.35
CA PRO A 106 11.09 22.51 7.40
C PRO A 106 12.34 22.69 8.28
N ASP A 107 13.02 23.84 8.17
CA ASP A 107 14.15 24.24 9.00
C ASP A 107 15.28 23.21 9.14
N ARG A 108 15.69 22.63 8.00
CA ARG A 108 16.71 21.58 7.96
C ARG A 108 18.03 21.94 8.64
N GLU A 109 18.44 23.21 8.57
CA GLU A 109 19.65 23.70 9.25
C GLU A 109 19.53 23.61 10.76
N LYS A 110 18.38 24.03 11.30
CA LYS A 110 18.08 23.89 12.73
C LYS A 110 18.03 22.43 13.15
N MET A 111 17.44 21.56 12.32
CA MET A 111 17.39 20.12 12.58
C MET A 111 18.79 19.47 12.63
N ALA A 112 19.78 20.03 11.93
CA ALA A 112 21.15 19.50 11.93
C ALA A 112 21.80 19.52 13.33
N SER A 113 21.46 20.48 14.19
CA SER A 113 21.95 20.55 15.57
C SER A 113 21.44 19.42 16.48
N TYR A 114 20.39 18.71 16.06
CA TYR A 114 19.78 17.62 16.80
C TYR A 114 20.13 16.23 16.24
N LEU A 115 21.08 16.15 15.31
CA LEU A 115 21.57 14.85 14.83
C LEU A 115 22.03 13.98 16.00
N ASP A 116 21.70 12.70 15.90
CA ASP A 116 21.94 11.65 16.89
C ASP A 116 21.11 11.75 18.18
N GLN A 117 20.36 12.82 18.42
CA GLN A 117 19.41 12.84 19.53
C GLN A 117 18.22 11.91 19.24
N SER A 118 17.66 11.31 20.31
CA SER A 118 16.45 10.49 20.21
C SER A 118 15.31 11.26 19.54
N LEU A 119 14.59 10.63 18.62
CA LEU A 119 13.45 11.23 17.91
C LEU A 119 12.38 11.77 18.87
N SER A 120 12.24 11.16 20.07
CA SER A 120 11.37 11.63 21.15
C SER A 120 11.85 12.89 21.84
N ARG A 121 13.11 13.33 21.62
CA ARG A 121 13.70 14.55 22.16
C ARG A 121 13.97 15.63 21.12
N VAL A 122 14.03 15.26 19.84
CA VAL A 122 14.20 16.21 18.73
C VAL A 122 12.98 17.12 18.68
N PRO A 123 13.13 18.46 18.70
CA PRO A 123 12.00 19.39 18.60
C PRO A 123 11.17 19.14 17.33
N ASN A 124 9.87 19.34 17.45
CA ASN A 124 8.96 19.17 16.32
C ASN A 124 9.15 20.30 15.28
N PRO A 125 9.60 20.02 14.05
CA PRO A 125 9.80 21.06 13.03
C PRO A 125 8.49 21.56 12.40
N PHE A 126 7.35 20.92 12.69
CA PHE A 126 6.04 21.23 12.09
C PHE A 126 5.15 22.11 12.98
N GLY A 127 5.67 22.66 14.07
CA GLY A 127 4.95 23.51 15.04
C GLY A 127 4.92 22.91 16.44
N ASP A 128 4.22 23.59 17.35
CA ASP A 128 4.30 23.34 18.80
C ASP A 128 3.20 22.42 19.36
N ILE A 129 2.36 21.84 18.50
CA ILE A 129 1.25 20.98 18.95
C ILE A 129 1.76 19.69 19.63
N TYR A 130 2.88 19.16 19.16
CA TYR A 130 3.50 17.94 19.68
C TYR A 130 4.86 18.24 20.28
N PRO A 131 5.24 17.59 21.39
CA PRO A 131 6.46 17.91 22.13
C PRO A 131 7.75 17.55 21.37
N SER A 132 7.69 16.67 20.38
CA SER A 132 8.87 16.23 19.64
C SER A 132 8.53 15.81 18.21
N PHE A 133 9.58 15.67 17.40
CA PHE A 133 9.49 15.15 16.04
C PHE A 133 8.94 13.71 16.01
N GLY A 134 9.42 12.85 16.92
CA GLY A 134 8.88 11.50 17.09
C GLY A 134 7.41 11.52 17.46
N ALA A 135 6.99 12.33 18.43
CA ALA A 135 5.59 12.45 18.84
C ALA A 135 4.68 12.94 17.70
N ALA A 136 5.14 13.92 16.93
CA ALA A 136 4.38 14.42 15.77
C ALA A 136 4.16 13.34 14.70
N ASN A 137 5.19 12.54 14.41
CA ASN A 137 5.08 11.46 13.42
C ASN A 137 4.28 10.26 13.97
N ASN A 138 4.38 9.97 15.26
CA ASN A 138 3.55 8.97 15.93
C ASN A 138 2.06 9.33 15.86
N ALA A 139 1.72 10.60 16.16
CA ALA A 139 0.35 11.08 16.05
C ALA A 139 -0.20 10.99 14.61
N ARG A 140 0.63 11.28 13.61
CA ARG A 140 0.25 11.11 12.21
C ARG A 140 0.03 9.64 11.83
N LEU A 141 0.87 8.74 12.37
CA LEU A 141 0.67 7.30 12.18
C LEU A 141 -0.67 6.86 12.78
N CYS A 142 -0.96 7.22 14.02
CA CYS A 142 -2.22 6.86 14.68
C CYS A 142 -3.43 7.42 13.92
N ALA A 143 -3.44 8.72 13.61
CA ALA A 143 -4.52 9.34 12.84
C ALA A 143 -4.75 8.66 11.47
N PHE A 144 -3.68 8.23 10.86
CA PHE A 144 -3.72 7.47 9.62
C PHE A 144 -4.32 6.06 9.83
N LEU A 145 -3.87 5.31 10.82
CA LEU A 145 -4.38 3.97 11.11
C LEU A 145 -5.86 4.01 11.52
N ASP A 146 -6.25 5.01 12.32
CA ASP A 146 -7.63 5.27 12.75
C ASP A 146 -8.55 5.57 11.54
N ARG A 147 -8.06 6.36 10.58
CA ARG A 147 -8.82 6.66 9.34
C ARG A 147 -9.17 5.40 8.55
N PHE A 148 -8.32 4.38 8.59
CA PHE A 148 -8.57 3.09 7.95
C PHE A 148 -9.34 2.12 8.85
N GLY A 149 -9.63 2.49 10.11
CA GLY A 149 -10.37 1.66 11.05
C GLY A 149 -9.63 0.41 11.50
N PHE A 150 -8.29 0.43 11.56
CA PHE A 150 -7.52 -0.68 12.08
C PHE A 150 -7.69 -0.79 13.60
N ASP A 151 -7.85 -2.03 14.08
CA ASP A 151 -7.83 -2.36 15.51
C ASP A 151 -6.38 -2.70 15.92
N TYR A 152 -5.72 -1.77 16.64
CA TYR A 152 -4.32 -1.87 17.02
C TYR A 152 -4.07 -1.24 18.41
N GLU A 153 -2.97 -1.64 19.04
CA GLU A 153 -2.38 -1.01 20.22
C GLU A 153 -1.11 -0.27 19.78
N PHE A 154 -1.07 1.05 19.98
CA PHE A 154 0.15 1.81 19.70
C PHE A 154 1.16 1.62 20.84
N ALA A 155 2.43 1.39 20.50
CA ALA A 155 3.52 1.24 21.44
C ALA A 155 4.71 2.15 21.08
N SER A 156 5.17 2.96 22.05
CA SER A 156 6.36 3.81 21.93
C SER A 156 7.57 3.10 22.53
N ALA A 157 8.67 3.00 21.79
CA ALA A 157 9.93 2.49 22.33
C ALA A 157 10.38 3.31 23.56
N THR A 158 10.28 4.64 23.48
CA THR A 158 10.64 5.54 24.58
C THR A 158 9.86 5.20 25.87
N ASP A 159 8.55 4.98 25.77
CA ASP A 159 7.71 4.64 26.91
C ASP A 159 8.04 3.26 27.47
N TYR A 160 8.27 2.27 26.60
CA TYR A 160 8.58 0.89 27.01
C TYR A 160 9.93 0.78 27.72
N TYR A 161 10.95 1.51 27.23
CA TYR A 161 12.26 1.57 27.89
C TYR A 161 12.19 2.33 29.21
N ASN A 162 11.53 3.51 29.25
CA ASN A 162 11.46 4.33 30.45
C ASN A 162 10.60 3.71 31.57
N SER A 163 9.55 2.99 31.21
CA SER A 163 8.67 2.32 32.18
C SER A 163 9.22 1.00 32.72
N GLY A 164 10.38 0.55 32.24
CA GLY A 164 11.01 -0.69 32.66
C GLY A 164 10.42 -1.96 32.05
N ARG A 165 9.52 -1.86 31.05
CA ARG A 165 8.91 -3.04 30.39
C ARG A 165 9.94 -3.95 29.72
N PHE A 166 11.12 -3.41 29.38
CA PHE A 166 12.23 -4.17 28.77
C PHE A 166 13.35 -4.52 29.74
N ASP A 167 13.31 -4.06 31.01
CA ASP A 167 14.42 -4.15 31.96
C ASP A 167 14.89 -5.61 32.18
N GLU A 168 13.96 -6.54 32.39
CA GLU A 168 14.32 -7.96 32.53
C GLU A 168 15.05 -8.49 31.30
N THR A 169 14.59 -8.15 30.10
CA THR A 169 15.21 -8.63 28.86
C THR A 169 16.53 -7.91 28.57
N LEU A 170 16.66 -6.63 28.93
CA LEU A 170 17.93 -5.89 28.86
C LEU A 170 18.99 -6.53 29.75
N LEU A 171 18.64 -6.90 30.97
CA LEU A 171 19.55 -7.64 31.88
C LEU A 171 19.95 -9.01 31.31
N LYS A 172 19.03 -9.73 30.67
CA LYS A 172 19.35 -10.97 29.93
C LYS A 172 20.32 -10.73 28.78
N ILE A 173 20.16 -9.62 28.02
CA ILE A 173 21.11 -9.25 26.96
C ILE A 173 22.49 -9.02 27.55
N LEU A 174 22.61 -8.30 28.67
CA LEU A 174 23.88 -8.07 29.35
C LEU A 174 24.52 -9.40 29.80
N ALA A 175 23.75 -10.29 30.40
CA ALA A 175 24.23 -11.60 30.82
C ALA A 175 24.67 -12.50 29.65
N CYS A 176 24.02 -12.35 28.49
CA CYS A 176 24.32 -13.10 27.26
C CYS A 176 25.22 -12.33 26.28
N TYR A 177 25.82 -11.21 26.70
CA TYR A 177 26.50 -10.26 25.84
C TYR A 177 27.47 -10.91 24.84
N ASP A 178 28.39 -11.73 25.34
CA ASP A 178 29.42 -12.36 24.49
C ASP A 178 28.84 -13.36 23.49
N LYS A 179 27.78 -14.09 23.88
CA LYS A 179 27.05 -14.99 22.97
C LYS A 179 26.39 -14.23 21.83
N ILE A 180 25.79 -13.08 22.13
CA ILE A 180 25.15 -12.22 21.14
C ILE A 180 26.19 -11.56 20.24
N MET A 181 27.29 -11.05 20.82
CA MET A 181 28.40 -10.49 20.07
C MET A 181 28.99 -11.51 19.08
N ALA A 182 29.17 -12.76 19.48
CA ALA A 182 29.64 -13.82 18.59
C ALA A 182 28.71 -14.08 17.39
N ILE A 183 27.43 -13.81 17.52
CA ILE A 183 26.45 -13.90 16.41
C ILE A 183 26.55 -12.67 15.50
N VAL A 184 26.72 -11.47 16.06
CA VAL A 184 26.62 -10.20 15.32
C VAL A 184 27.92 -9.81 14.64
N LEU A 185 29.07 -9.90 15.35
CA LEU A 185 30.36 -9.41 14.86
C LEU A 185 30.76 -9.97 13.48
N PRO A 186 30.62 -11.27 13.19
CA PRO A 186 30.99 -11.82 11.88
C PRO A 186 30.23 -11.23 10.71
N THR A 187 29.09 -10.55 10.97
CA THR A 187 28.28 -9.91 9.94
C THR A 187 28.68 -8.46 9.62
N LEU A 188 29.63 -7.92 10.36
CA LEU A 188 30.09 -6.53 10.27
C LEU A 188 31.47 -6.44 9.63
N GLY A 189 31.74 -5.35 8.90
CA GLY A 189 33.08 -5.02 8.42
C GLY A 189 34.02 -4.64 9.58
N GLU A 190 35.35 -4.84 9.39
CA GLU A 190 36.37 -4.67 10.44
C GLU A 190 36.27 -3.35 11.22
N LYS A 191 36.12 -2.23 10.53
CA LYS A 191 35.98 -0.90 11.19
C LYS A 191 34.78 -0.85 12.13
N ARG A 192 33.67 -1.50 11.73
CA ARG A 192 32.46 -1.52 12.54
C ARG A 192 32.57 -2.50 13.71
N GLN A 193 33.29 -3.61 13.54
CA GLN A 193 33.53 -4.57 14.63
C GLN A 193 34.26 -3.93 15.80
N ALA A 194 35.26 -3.08 15.54
CA ALA A 194 36.06 -2.41 16.57
C ALA A 194 35.23 -1.43 17.45
N THR A 195 34.14 -0.88 16.95
CA THR A 195 33.32 0.13 17.64
C THR A 195 31.93 -0.36 18.02
N TYR A 196 31.58 -1.59 17.68
CA TYR A 196 30.24 -2.12 17.87
C TYR A 196 29.98 -2.46 19.34
N SER A 197 28.81 -2.07 19.82
CA SER A 197 28.25 -2.52 21.10
C SER A 197 26.81 -2.94 20.91
N LEU A 198 26.31 -3.86 21.74
CA LEU A 198 24.88 -4.21 21.79
C LEU A 198 24.04 -3.06 22.34
N PHE A 199 24.65 -2.20 23.16
CA PHE A 199 24.02 -1.09 23.84
C PHE A 199 24.45 0.25 23.26
N LEU A 200 23.52 1.18 23.19
CA LEU A 200 23.69 2.56 22.76
C LEU A 200 23.33 3.47 23.95
N PRO A 201 24.30 3.92 24.74
CA PRO A 201 24.02 4.84 25.85
C PRO A 201 23.43 6.15 25.35
N ILE A 202 22.56 6.75 26.14
CA ILE A 202 22.07 8.10 25.90
C ILE A 202 22.96 9.05 26.71
N SER A 203 23.68 9.93 26.01
CA SER A 203 24.56 10.90 26.65
C SER A 203 23.80 11.73 27.71
N PRO A 204 24.25 11.80 28.96
CA PRO A 204 23.64 12.67 29.98
C PRO A 204 23.87 14.16 29.70
N PHE A 205 24.83 14.49 28.82
CA PHE A 205 25.20 15.88 28.49
C PHE A 205 24.42 16.40 27.28
N SER A 206 24.42 15.63 26.18
CA SER A 206 23.84 16.05 24.89
C SER A 206 22.50 15.38 24.56
N GLY A 207 22.11 14.32 25.28
CA GLY A 207 20.91 13.52 24.95
C GLY A 207 21.04 12.70 23.68
N LYS A 208 22.24 12.60 23.09
CA LYS A 208 22.50 11.81 21.88
C LYS A 208 22.51 10.32 22.16
N VAL A 209 22.02 9.52 21.24
CA VAL A 209 22.09 8.06 21.24
C VAL A 209 23.48 7.66 20.70
N LEU A 210 24.40 7.34 21.59
CA LEU A 210 25.80 7.17 21.28
C LEU A 210 26.13 5.80 20.66
N GLN A 211 26.94 5.80 19.62
CA GLN A 211 27.49 4.58 19.01
C GLN A 211 28.96 4.41 19.43
N VAL A 212 29.18 4.02 20.67
CA VAL A 212 30.51 3.89 21.29
C VAL A 212 30.75 2.46 21.77
N PRO A 213 32.01 1.98 21.81
CA PRO A 213 32.32 0.69 22.41
C PRO A 213 32.13 0.72 23.92
N MET A 214 31.73 -0.42 24.49
CA MET A 214 31.71 -0.61 25.94
C MET A 214 33.08 -1.06 26.41
N ILE A 215 33.67 -0.31 27.33
CA ILE A 215 34.99 -0.61 27.90
C ILE A 215 34.92 -1.52 29.12
N ALA A 216 33.77 -1.55 29.82
CA ALA A 216 33.49 -2.49 30.90
C ALA A 216 32.00 -2.80 31.01
N ARG A 217 31.68 -3.91 31.63
CA ARG A 217 30.32 -4.39 31.89
C ARG A 217 30.24 -5.00 33.29
N ASN A 218 29.17 -4.71 34.01
CA ASN A 218 28.91 -5.35 35.29
C ASN A 218 27.51 -5.97 35.28
N VAL A 219 27.47 -7.30 35.20
CA VAL A 219 26.22 -8.06 35.13
C VAL A 219 25.44 -7.98 36.45
N GLU A 220 26.14 -7.99 37.60
CA GLU A 220 25.51 -7.95 38.93
C GLU A 220 24.82 -6.59 39.19
N LYS A 221 25.46 -5.50 38.77
CA LYS A 221 24.92 -4.15 38.89
C LYS A 221 23.97 -3.76 37.76
N GLY A 222 23.97 -4.50 36.64
CA GLY A 222 23.22 -4.12 35.45
C GLY A 222 23.76 -2.86 34.78
N THR A 223 25.12 -2.67 34.77
CA THR A 223 25.73 -1.46 34.22
C THR A 223 26.70 -1.75 33.09
N VAL A 224 26.90 -0.75 32.25
CA VAL A 224 27.94 -0.68 31.21
C VAL A 224 28.75 0.59 31.36
N THR A 225 30.02 0.53 30.96
CA THR A 225 30.95 1.67 31.05
C THR A 225 31.43 2.03 29.64
N TYR A 226 31.46 3.33 29.35
CA TYR A 226 31.92 3.86 28.06
C TYR A 226 32.66 5.18 28.25
N ILE A 227 33.33 5.64 27.18
CA ILE A 227 33.94 6.99 27.16
C ILE A 227 32.96 7.91 26.42
N GLU A 228 32.56 9.00 27.10
CA GLU A 228 31.71 10.04 26.52
C GLU A 228 32.49 10.80 25.43
N PRO A 229 32.02 10.81 24.17
CA PRO A 229 32.78 11.42 23.08
C PRO A 229 32.99 12.96 23.22
N GLU A 230 32.06 13.66 23.87
CA GLU A 230 32.10 15.13 23.96
C GLU A 230 33.01 15.61 25.10
N THR A 231 33.10 14.88 26.20
CA THR A 231 33.85 15.29 27.40
C THR A 231 35.12 14.47 27.61
N GLY A 232 35.21 13.27 27.02
CA GLY A 232 36.29 12.32 27.29
C GLY A 232 36.18 11.61 28.64
N GLU A 233 35.12 11.86 29.40
CA GLU A 233 34.90 11.23 30.71
C GLU A 233 34.48 9.76 30.59
N THR A 234 34.92 8.98 31.55
CA THR A 234 34.49 7.59 31.70
C THR A 234 33.16 7.56 32.45
N ILE A 235 32.09 7.06 31.80
CA ILE A 235 30.74 7.01 32.36
C ILE A 235 30.34 5.56 32.59
N GLU A 236 29.95 5.23 33.83
CA GLU A 236 29.21 4.02 34.17
C GLU A 236 27.69 4.35 34.21
N THR A 237 26.88 3.60 33.45
CA THR A 237 25.44 3.82 33.39
C THR A 237 24.67 2.48 33.51
N GLU A 238 23.50 2.53 34.14
CA GLU A 238 22.57 1.42 34.15
C GLU A 238 22.01 1.19 32.74
N ILE A 239 21.78 -0.07 32.37
CA ILE A 239 21.18 -0.41 31.07
C ILE A 239 19.64 -0.34 31.07
N THR A 240 19.04 -0.11 32.20
CA THR A 240 17.60 -0.06 32.48
C THR A 240 17.08 1.37 32.57
N GLY A 241 15.76 1.53 32.67
CA GLY A 241 15.10 2.83 32.90
C GLY A 241 15.33 3.84 31.77
N GLY A 242 15.50 3.39 30.52
CA GLY A 242 15.62 4.27 29.36
C GLY A 242 16.96 5.00 29.23
N ARG A 243 18.00 4.64 30.01
CA ARG A 243 19.33 5.26 29.94
C ARG A 243 20.16 4.73 28.78
N VAL A 244 19.80 3.57 28.27
CA VAL A 244 20.46 2.87 27.18
C VAL A 244 19.41 2.32 26.24
N LYS A 245 19.69 2.36 24.93
CA LYS A 245 18.92 1.67 23.90
C LYS A 245 19.73 0.52 23.33
N CYS A 246 19.10 -0.55 22.89
CA CYS A 246 19.80 -1.61 22.14
C CYS A 246 20.07 -1.19 20.69
N GLN A 247 21.11 -1.77 20.08
CA GLN A 247 21.31 -1.77 18.64
C GLN A 247 20.11 -2.44 17.97
N TRP A 248 19.70 -1.90 16.84
CA TRP A 248 18.40 -2.21 16.23
C TRP A 248 18.09 -3.70 16.00
N LYS A 249 19.05 -4.53 15.60
CA LYS A 249 18.83 -5.98 15.44
C LYS A 249 18.70 -6.71 16.78
N VAL A 250 19.38 -6.22 17.80
CA VAL A 250 19.28 -6.69 19.18
C VAL A 250 17.97 -6.21 19.81
N ASP A 251 17.61 -4.95 19.57
CA ASP A 251 16.35 -4.33 19.98
C ASP A 251 15.15 -5.12 19.44
N TRP A 252 15.19 -5.45 18.15
CA TRP A 252 14.14 -6.23 17.50
C TRP A 252 13.98 -7.62 18.13
N ALA A 253 15.09 -8.33 18.37
CA ALA A 253 15.09 -9.61 19.07
C ALA A 253 14.62 -9.50 20.54
N MET A 254 14.98 -8.41 21.22
CA MET A 254 14.52 -8.08 22.55
C MET A 254 13.01 -7.92 22.60
N ARG A 255 12.43 -7.13 21.69
CA ARG A 255 10.97 -6.96 21.59
C ARG A 255 10.25 -8.28 21.40
N TRP A 256 10.69 -9.09 20.46
CA TRP A 256 10.12 -10.42 20.23
C TRP A 256 10.14 -11.29 21.48
N SER A 257 11.24 -11.25 22.23
CA SER A 257 11.36 -12.03 23.45
C SER A 257 10.54 -11.46 24.61
N ALA A 258 10.57 -10.13 24.79
CA ALA A 258 9.91 -9.46 25.92
C ALA A 258 8.38 -9.40 25.77
N LEU A 259 7.89 -9.21 24.54
CA LEU A 259 6.46 -9.07 24.25
C LEU A 259 5.81 -10.40 23.84
N GLY A 260 6.61 -11.43 23.59
CA GLY A 260 6.10 -12.73 23.12
C GLY A 260 5.46 -12.62 21.73
N VAL A 261 6.09 -11.88 20.81
CA VAL A 261 5.55 -11.67 19.45
C VAL A 261 5.46 -13.00 18.70
N ASP A 262 4.28 -13.29 18.18
CA ASP A 262 3.98 -14.54 17.47
C ASP A 262 4.06 -14.40 15.96
N TYR A 263 3.74 -13.21 15.45
CA TYR A 263 3.72 -12.93 14.02
C TYR A 263 4.19 -11.51 13.72
N GLU A 264 5.18 -11.40 12.85
CA GLU A 264 5.63 -10.13 12.27
C GLU A 264 6.17 -10.37 10.87
N MET A 265 5.73 -9.57 9.90
CA MET A 265 6.28 -9.60 8.55
C MET A 265 7.25 -8.45 8.33
N ALA A 266 8.19 -8.62 7.40
CA ALA A 266 9.18 -7.61 7.11
C ALA A 266 9.42 -7.47 5.61
N GLY A 267 9.95 -6.31 5.18
CA GLY A 267 10.40 -6.12 3.81
C GLY A 267 11.57 -7.05 3.45
N LYS A 268 11.67 -7.43 2.20
CA LYS A 268 12.74 -8.30 1.68
C LYS A 268 14.15 -7.78 1.98
N ASP A 269 14.32 -6.47 2.07
CA ASP A 269 15.58 -5.82 2.43
C ASP A 269 16.01 -6.07 3.89
N LEU A 270 15.14 -6.63 4.72
CA LEU A 270 15.39 -6.95 6.11
C LEU A 270 15.63 -8.45 6.38
N ILE A 271 15.70 -9.30 5.34
CA ILE A 271 15.89 -10.76 5.48
C ILE A 271 17.10 -11.09 6.37
N ASP A 272 18.26 -10.48 6.12
CA ASP A 272 19.45 -10.74 6.92
C ASP A 272 19.29 -10.26 8.36
N SER A 273 18.54 -9.17 8.56
CA SER A 273 18.25 -8.64 9.89
C SER A 273 17.28 -9.53 10.65
N THR A 274 16.21 -10.02 10.01
CA THR A 274 15.28 -10.97 10.64
C THR A 274 15.96 -12.28 11.01
N ASN A 275 16.83 -12.80 10.15
CA ASN A 275 17.61 -14.01 10.43
C ASN A 275 18.53 -13.83 11.63
N LEU A 276 19.19 -12.66 11.72
CA LEU A 276 20.09 -12.36 12.82
C LEU A 276 19.34 -12.16 14.13
N SER A 277 18.27 -11.35 14.11
CA SER A 277 17.40 -11.13 15.26
C SER A 277 16.75 -12.44 15.76
N SER A 278 16.41 -13.35 14.85
CA SER A 278 15.88 -14.68 15.21
C SER A 278 16.91 -15.53 16.00
N LYS A 279 18.18 -15.45 15.62
CA LYS A 279 19.26 -16.14 16.39
C LYS A 279 19.43 -15.52 17.77
N ILE A 280 19.41 -14.19 17.86
CA ILE A 280 19.52 -13.45 19.13
C ILE A 280 18.31 -13.74 20.03
N CYS A 281 17.09 -13.72 19.51
CA CYS A 281 15.87 -14.03 20.24
C CYS A 281 15.96 -15.42 20.91
N LYS A 282 16.48 -16.42 20.20
CA LYS A 282 16.71 -17.77 20.76
C LYS A 282 17.73 -17.78 21.90
N VAL A 283 18.79 -16.97 21.82
CA VAL A 283 19.78 -16.82 22.91
C VAL A 283 19.12 -16.22 24.16
N LEU A 284 18.15 -15.32 23.98
CA LEU A 284 17.38 -14.72 25.05
C LEU A 284 16.30 -15.66 25.63
N GLY A 285 16.16 -16.88 25.08
CA GLY A 285 15.15 -17.85 25.49
C GLY A 285 13.77 -17.62 24.84
N GLY A 286 13.66 -16.65 23.94
CA GLY A 286 12.44 -16.38 23.19
C GLY A 286 12.27 -17.31 21.98
N LYS A 287 11.07 -17.34 21.42
CA LYS A 287 10.74 -18.02 20.18
C LYS A 287 10.49 -16.97 19.09
N PRO A 288 11.33 -16.85 18.05
CA PRO A 288 11.15 -15.87 16.99
C PRO A 288 9.73 -15.97 16.38
N PRO A 289 9.14 -14.84 15.93
CA PRO A 289 7.81 -14.86 15.34
C PRO A 289 7.77 -15.62 14.03
N GLU A 290 6.61 -16.11 13.65
CA GLU A 290 6.29 -16.49 12.27
C GLU A 290 6.12 -15.25 11.42
N GLY A 291 6.20 -15.38 10.10
CA GLY A 291 6.00 -14.28 9.16
C GLY A 291 6.53 -14.60 7.77
N PHE A 292 6.49 -13.63 6.89
CA PHE A 292 7.16 -13.70 5.58
C PHE A 292 7.76 -12.35 5.18
N ASN A 293 8.70 -12.41 4.24
CA ASN A 293 9.28 -11.21 3.67
C ASN A 293 8.50 -10.81 2.41
N TYR A 294 7.93 -9.60 2.41
CA TYR A 294 7.24 -9.03 1.26
C TYR A 294 8.21 -8.24 0.36
N GLU A 295 7.88 -8.18 -0.94
CA GLU A 295 8.65 -7.40 -1.91
C GLU A 295 8.42 -5.90 -1.75
N LEU A 296 9.43 -5.14 -2.17
CA LEU A 296 9.44 -3.69 -2.10
C LEU A 296 8.66 -3.09 -3.28
N PHE A 297 8.18 -1.86 -3.07
CA PHE A 297 7.60 -1.06 -4.14
C PHE A 297 8.69 -0.34 -4.92
N LEU A 298 8.45 -0.23 -6.23
CA LEU A 298 9.31 0.45 -7.19
C LEU A 298 8.62 1.72 -7.69
N ASP A 299 9.39 2.76 -7.98
CA ASP A 299 8.88 3.96 -8.63
C ASP A 299 8.57 3.72 -10.14
N ASP A 300 8.22 4.77 -10.85
CA ASP A 300 7.94 4.77 -12.29
C ASP A 300 9.15 4.33 -13.12
N LYS A 301 10.37 4.58 -12.61
CA LYS A 301 11.64 4.19 -13.23
C LYS A 301 12.13 2.79 -12.84
N GLY A 302 11.37 2.07 -12.01
CA GLY A 302 11.74 0.75 -11.50
C GLY A 302 12.79 0.78 -10.39
N GLN A 303 13.02 1.94 -9.75
CA GLN A 303 13.92 2.07 -8.60
C GLN A 303 13.15 1.86 -7.29
N LYS A 304 13.85 1.37 -6.26
CA LYS A 304 13.26 1.21 -4.93
C LYS A 304 12.74 2.55 -4.39
N ILE A 305 11.49 2.56 -3.97
CA ILE A 305 10.89 3.68 -3.23
C ILE A 305 11.52 3.75 -1.84
N SER A 306 11.93 4.95 -1.43
CA SER A 306 12.48 5.17 -0.10
C SER A 306 12.01 6.49 0.50
N LYS A 307 11.80 6.50 1.83
CA LYS A 307 11.41 7.69 2.61
C LYS A 307 12.34 8.88 2.36
N SER A 308 13.64 8.60 2.27
CA SER A 308 14.67 9.65 2.15
C SER A 308 14.77 10.26 0.76
N LYS A 309 14.28 9.58 -0.29
CA LYS A 309 14.28 10.09 -1.67
C LYS A 309 12.99 10.81 -2.03
N GLY A 310 11.90 10.61 -1.28
CA GLY A 310 10.60 11.18 -1.58
C GLY A 310 10.03 10.78 -2.96
N ASN A 311 10.51 9.66 -3.53
CA ASN A 311 10.15 9.20 -4.88
C ASN A 311 8.96 8.24 -4.90
N GLY A 312 8.21 8.15 -3.81
CA GLY A 312 7.06 7.25 -3.70
C GLY A 312 5.75 8.00 -3.64
N LEU A 313 4.69 7.36 -4.12
CA LEU A 313 3.33 7.81 -3.95
C LEU A 313 2.97 7.76 -2.45
N THR A 314 2.49 8.87 -1.92
CA THR A 314 1.98 8.94 -0.54
C THR A 314 0.56 8.40 -0.46
N ILE A 315 0.11 8.11 0.75
CA ILE A 315 -1.26 7.64 0.98
C ILE A 315 -2.26 8.75 0.65
N ASP A 316 -2.00 9.99 1.08
CA ASP A 316 -2.89 11.12 0.82
C ASP A 316 -3.01 11.41 -0.68
N GLU A 317 -1.92 11.25 -1.43
CA GLU A 317 -1.96 11.32 -2.88
C GLU A 317 -2.83 10.21 -3.48
N TRP A 318 -2.69 8.95 -3.03
CA TRP A 318 -3.59 7.88 -3.49
C TRP A 318 -5.06 8.21 -3.20
N LEU A 319 -5.36 8.59 -1.95
CA LEU A 319 -6.73 8.90 -1.50
C LEU A 319 -7.32 10.17 -2.13
N THR A 320 -6.49 10.99 -2.77
CA THR A 320 -6.95 12.13 -3.57
C THR A 320 -7.65 11.68 -4.87
N TYR A 321 -7.26 10.51 -5.40
CA TYR A 321 -7.68 10.03 -6.71
C TYR A 321 -8.41 8.68 -6.69
N ALA A 322 -8.47 8.00 -5.53
CA ALA A 322 -9.04 6.66 -5.43
C ALA A 322 -9.59 6.34 -4.04
N PRO A 323 -10.56 5.41 -3.93
CA PRO A 323 -11.06 4.94 -2.66
C PRO A 323 -10.00 4.09 -1.92
N THR A 324 -10.12 4.06 -0.60
CA THR A 324 -9.26 3.34 0.35
C THR A 324 -9.10 1.86 -0.01
N GLU A 325 -10.19 1.24 -0.40
CA GLU A 325 -10.29 -0.20 -0.69
C GLU A 325 -9.44 -0.62 -1.89
N SER A 326 -9.28 0.28 -2.86
CA SER A 326 -8.39 0.05 -4.01
C SER A 326 -6.92 -0.05 -3.60
N LEU A 327 -6.51 0.69 -2.56
CA LEU A 327 -5.20 0.56 -1.95
C LEU A 327 -5.07 -0.77 -1.19
N GLY A 328 -6.11 -1.17 -0.44
CA GLY A 328 -6.19 -2.47 0.21
C GLY A 328 -6.02 -3.63 -0.77
N LEU A 329 -6.70 -3.57 -1.92
CA LEU A 329 -6.51 -4.53 -3.02
C LEU A 329 -5.06 -4.55 -3.50
N TYR A 330 -4.47 -3.39 -3.71
CA TYR A 330 -3.10 -3.28 -4.18
C TYR A 330 -2.10 -3.92 -3.19
N MET A 331 -2.36 -3.82 -1.88
CA MET A 331 -1.56 -4.47 -0.84
C MET A 331 -1.76 -5.99 -0.80
N PHE A 332 -2.98 -6.47 -1.02
CA PHE A 332 -3.29 -7.90 -1.02
C PHE A 332 -2.62 -8.64 -2.19
N LEU A 333 -2.68 -8.06 -3.39
CA LEU A 333 -2.24 -8.74 -4.61
C LEU A 333 -0.73 -8.98 -4.61
N LYS A 334 -0.32 -10.26 -4.80
CA LYS A 334 1.07 -10.69 -5.02
C LYS A 334 2.10 -10.04 -4.08
N PRO A 335 1.99 -10.20 -2.76
CA PRO A 335 2.86 -9.50 -1.80
C PRO A 335 4.35 -9.86 -1.93
N LYS A 336 4.66 -11.02 -2.54
CA LYS A 336 6.04 -11.51 -2.78
C LYS A 336 6.60 -11.13 -4.15
N THR A 337 5.93 -10.21 -4.87
CA THR A 337 6.36 -9.74 -6.20
C THR A 337 6.55 -8.24 -6.17
N ALA A 338 7.69 -7.75 -6.65
CA ALA A 338 7.95 -6.33 -6.78
C ALA A 338 6.92 -5.68 -7.73
N LYS A 339 6.37 -4.55 -7.31
CA LYS A 339 5.33 -3.82 -8.06
C LYS A 339 5.69 -2.34 -8.15
N ARG A 340 5.39 -1.74 -9.29
CA ARG A 340 5.49 -0.28 -9.44
C ARG A 340 4.36 0.40 -8.68
N LEU A 341 4.68 1.44 -7.94
CA LEU A 341 3.74 2.26 -7.19
C LEU A 341 3.83 3.68 -7.69
N CYS A 342 3.03 4.00 -8.68
CA CYS A 342 2.93 5.30 -9.35
C CYS A 342 1.46 5.62 -9.65
N PHE A 343 1.17 6.84 -10.04
CA PHE A 343 -0.21 7.26 -10.29
C PHE A 343 -0.93 6.42 -11.36
N ASP A 344 -0.20 5.94 -12.36
CA ASP A 344 -0.76 5.14 -13.48
C ASP A 344 -1.40 3.81 -13.04
N VAL A 345 -1.05 3.28 -11.86
CA VAL A 345 -1.65 2.03 -11.36
C VAL A 345 -3.02 2.24 -10.72
N ILE A 346 -3.35 3.50 -10.34
CA ILE A 346 -4.57 3.83 -9.60
C ILE A 346 -5.85 3.46 -10.36
N PRO A 347 -6.05 3.88 -11.62
CA PRO A 347 -7.28 3.56 -12.34
C PRO A 347 -7.54 2.06 -12.44
N LYS A 348 -6.49 1.29 -12.70
CA LYS A 348 -6.57 -0.16 -12.78
C LYS A 348 -6.90 -0.78 -11.42
N ALA A 349 -6.27 -0.31 -10.33
CA ALA A 349 -6.55 -0.82 -9.00
C ALA A 349 -8.01 -0.57 -8.56
N VAL A 350 -8.57 0.57 -8.96
CA VAL A 350 -9.99 0.89 -8.71
C VAL A 350 -10.91 -0.07 -9.46
N ASP A 351 -10.71 -0.23 -10.77
CA ASP A 351 -11.55 -1.12 -11.58
C ASP A 351 -11.41 -2.60 -11.17
N GLU A 352 -10.22 -3.06 -10.84
CA GLU A 352 -9.99 -4.43 -10.32
C GLU A 352 -10.71 -4.64 -8.99
N TYR A 353 -10.70 -3.65 -8.08
CA TYR A 353 -11.42 -3.74 -6.81
C TYR A 353 -12.93 -3.93 -7.04
N TYR A 354 -13.56 -3.09 -7.85
CA TYR A 354 -14.99 -3.20 -8.12
C TYR A 354 -15.36 -4.46 -8.92
N ALA A 355 -14.47 -4.93 -9.80
CA ALA A 355 -14.67 -6.21 -10.48
C ALA A 355 -14.66 -7.40 -9.50
N HIS A 356 -13.74 -7.42 -8.54
CA HIS A 356 -13.72 -8.41 -7.47
C HIS A 356 -14.96 -8.32 -6.58
N LEU A 357 -15.40 -7.11 -6.25
CA LEU A 357 -16.58 -6.86 -5.43
C LEU A 357 -17.86 -7.36 -6.13
N SER A 358 -18.07 -7.01 -7.39
CA SER A 358 -19.22 -7.49 -8.18
C SER A 358 -19.26 -9.02 -8.39
N ALA A 359 -18.09 -9.66 -8.41
CA ALA A 359 -18.01 -11.11 -8.52
C ALA A 359 -18.35 -11.83 -7.21
N TYR A 360 -18.13 -11.19 -6.06
CA TYR A 360 -18.15 -11.81 -4.73
C TYR A 360 -19.48 -12.50 -4.39
N ASP A 361 -20.61 -11.87 -4.64
CA ASP A 361 -21.92 -12.40 -4.26
C ASP A 361 -22.32 -13.68 -5.01
N ARG A 362 -21.75 -13.88 -6.20
CA ARG A 362 -21.99 -15.07 -7.06
C ARG A 362 -21.04 -16.23 -6.76
N GLN A 363 -20.03 -16.01 -5.90
CA GLN A 363 -18.99 -16.97 -5.57
C GLN A 363 -19.42 -17.90 -4.43
N LYS A 364 -18.91 -19.15 -4.46
CA LYS A 364 -18.97 -20.07 -3.33
C LYS A 364 -17.90 -19.72 -2.29
N TRP A 365 -18.00 -20.25 -1.07
CA TRP A 365 -17.06 -19.92 0.01
C TRP A 365 -15.59 -20.12 -0.35
N GLN A 366 -15.23 -21.19 -1.07
CA GLN A 366 -13.85 -21.42 -1.50
C GLN A 366 -13.32 -20.30 -2.43
N GLU A 367 -14.19 -19.74 -3.28
CA GLU A 367 -13.86 -18.65 -4.18
C GLU A 367 -13.86 -17.30 -3.42
N ARG A 368 -14.83 -17.10 -2.52
CA ARG A 368 -14.93 -15.90 -1.67
C ARG A 368 -13.68 -15.70 -0.81
N LEU A 369 -13.16 -16.77 -0.20
CA LEU A 369 -11.95 -16.72 0.61
C LEU A 369 -10.66 -16.49 -0.21
N ASN A 370 -10.70 -16.70 -1.52
CA ASN A 370 -9.61 -16.32 -2.43
C ASN A 370 -9.81 -14.93 -3.03
N ASN A 371 -11.01 -14.34 -2.87
CA ASN A 371 -11.31 -13.01 -3.37
C ASN A 371 -10.72 -11.94 -2.43
N PRO A 372 -9.91 -10.99 -2.95
CA PRO A 372 -9.30 -9.93 -2.16
C PRO A 372 -10.29 -9.13 -1.30
N VAL A 373 -11.49 -8.86 -1.80
CA VAL A 373 -12.46 -8.01 -1.10
C VAL A 373 -12.91 -8.60 0.23
N TRP A 374 -12.92 -9.93 0.36
CA TRP A 374 -13.20 -10.59 1.64
C TRP A 374 -12.18 -10.20 2.71
N HIS A 375 -10.89 -10.19 2.35
CA HIS A 375 -9.79 -9.84 3.26
C HIS A 375 -9.73 -8.34 3.56
N ILE A 376 -10.02 -7.50 2.57
CA ILE A 376 -10.03 -6.03 2.71
C ILE A 376 -11.12 -5.58 3.68
N HIS A 377 -12.28 -6.26 3.66
CA HIS A 377 -13.45 -5.94 4.46
C HIS A 377 -13.66 -6.84 5.67
N ASN A 378 -12.64 -7.56 6.12
CA ASN A 378 -12.71 -8.47 7.27
C ASN A 378 -13.95 -9.40 7.20
N GLY A 379 -14.20 -9.98 6.02
CA GLY A 379 -15.28 -10.93 5.78
C GLY A 379 -16.65 -10.32 5.41
N CYS A 380 -16.81 -9.00 5.49
CA CYS A 380 -18.07 -8.31 5.25
C CYS A 380 -17.97 -7.28 4.11
N PRO A 381 -17.70 -7.68 2.85
CA PRO A 381 -17.65 -6.73 1.75
C PRO A 381 -19.02 -6.10 1.50
N PRO A 382 -19.08 -4.80 1.15
CA PRO A 382 -20.32 -4.11 0.84
C PRO A 382 -20.91 -4.63 -0.48
N GLN A 383 -22.22 -4.54 -0.61
CA GLN A 383 -22.89 -4.76 -1.89
C GLN A 383 -22.90 -3.44 -2.68
N VAL A 384 -22.15 -3.40 -3.76
CA VAL A 384 -22.08 -2.23 -4.65
C VAL A 384 -22.11 -2.73 -6.08
N ASP A 385 -23.08 -2.23 -6.85
CA ASP A 385 -23.12 -2.40 -8.28
C ASP A 385 -22.80 -1.05 -8.96
N LEU A 386 -21.90 -1.09 -9.93
CA LEU A 386 -21.52 0.10 -10.68
C LEU A 386 -21.90 -0.08 -12.16
N PRO A 387 -22.81 0.77 -12.69
CA PRO A 387 -23.18 0.72 -14.11
C PRO A 387 -22.04 1.16 -15.04
N VAL A 388 -21.01 1.81 -14.51
CA VAL A 388 -19.89 2.37 -15.29
C VAL A 388 -18.59 2.15 -14.52
N SER A 389 -17.54 1.67 -15.21
CA SER A 389 -16.20 1.51 -14.64
C SER A 389 -15.48 2.85 -14.47
N PHE A 390 -14.45 2.88 -13.62
CA PHE A 390 -13.62 4.06 -13.40
C PHE A 390 -12.87 4.47 -14.68
N ALA A 391 -12.33 3.51 -15.42
CA ALA A 391 -11.70 3.77 -16.70
C ALA A 391 -12.68 4.41 -17.70
N MET A 392 -13.95 3.98 -17.69
CA MET A 392 -14.97 4.59 -18.54
C MET A 392 -15.28 6.04 -18.10
N LEU A 393 -15.35 6.32 -16.79
CA LEU A 393 -15.49 7.69 -16.28
C LEU A 393 -14.34 8.59 -16.73
N LEU A 394 -13.09 8.13 -16.65
CA LEU A 394 -11.93 8.89 -17.13
C LEU A 394 -12.03 9.21 -18.63
N ASN A 395 -12.53 8.29 -19.43
CA ASN A 395 -12.74 8.51 -20.86
C ASN A 395 -13.88 9.49 -21.13
N LEU A 396 -14.97 9.45 -20.36
CA LEU A 396 -16.04 10.44 -20.44
C LEU A 396 -15.54 11.85 -20.10
N VAL A 397 -14.80 11.98 -19.00
CA VAL A 397 -14.18 13.26 -18.61
C VAL A 397 -13.26 13.76 -19.74
N SER A 398 -12.46 12.86 -20.30
CA SER A 398 -11.52 13.20 -21.37
C SER A 398 -12.23 13.67 -22.64
N ALA A 399 -13.31 13.02 -23.05
CA ALA A 399 -14.04 13.37 -24.27
C ALA A 399 -14.85 14.67 -24.11
N SER A 400 -15.52 14.81 -22.97
CA SER A 400 -16.39 15.97 -22.69
C SER A 400 -15.64 17.18 -22.15
N ASN A 401 -14.38 17.03 -21.73
CA ASN A 401 -13.64 18.00 -20.94
C ASN A 401 -14.45 18.50 -19.71
N ALA A 402 -15.18 17.58 -19.07
CA ALA A 402 -16.07 17.92 -17.96
C ALA A 402 -15.27 18.41 -16.75
N GLU A 403 -15.57 19.63 -16.30
CA GLU A 403 -14.95 20.24 -15.11
C GLU A 403 -15.77 20.04 -13.84
N ASN A 404 -17.00 19.53 -13.97
CA ASN A 404 -17.90 19.28 -12.86
C ASN A 404 -18.65 17.95 -13.01
N LYS A 405 -19.17 17.48 -11.91
CA LYS A 405 -19.86 16.18 -11.84
C LYS A 405 -21.22 16.13 -12.51
N GLU A 406 -21.89 17.27 -12.62
CA GLU A 406 -23.23 17.38 -13.22
C GLU A 406 -23.20 16.97 -14.70
N VAL A 407 -22.17 17.36 -15.43
CA VAL A 407 -21.96 16.98 -16.85
C VAL A 407 -21.80 15.46 -16.97
N LEU A 408 -20.98 14.85 -16.12
CA LEU A 408 -20.76 13.41 -16.15
C LEU A 408 -22.03 12.64 -15.76
N TRP A 409 -22.76 13.10 -14.75
CA TRP A 409 -24.03 12.51 -14.38
C TRP A 409 -25.07 12.62 -15.50
N GLY A 410 -25.03 13.65 -16.32
CA GLY A 410 -25.85 13.78 -17.52
C GLY A 410 -25.65 12.63 -18.51
N PHE A 411 -24.40 12.18 -18.73
CA PHE A 411 -24.10 11.00 -19.55
C PHE A 411 -24.50 9.69 -18.86
N ILE A 412 -24.13 9.55 -17.58
CA ILE A 412 -24.41 8.32 -16.80
C ILE A 412 -25.91 8.04 -16.71
N SER A 413 -26.71 9.08 -16.42
CA SER A 413 -28.18 8.93 -16.25
C SER A 413 -28.90 8.57 -17.57
N ARG A 414 -28.35 8.99 -18.72
CA ARG A 414 -28.87 8.59 -20.04
C ARG A 414 -28.63 7.09 -20.31
N HIS A 415 -27.48 6.59 -19.89
CA HIS A 415 -27.09 5.20 -20.07
C HIS A 415 -27.77 4.26 -19.06
N ALA A 416 -27.72 4.62 -17.79
CA ALA A 416 -28.30 3.86 -16.68
C ALA A 416 -29.54 4.62 -16.15
N LYS A 417 -30.72 4.33 -16.70
CA LYS A 417 -31.96 5.01 -16.35
C LYS A 417 -32.23 4.96 -14.84
N GLY A 418 -32.43 6.12 -14.23
CA GLY A 418 -32.69 6.27 -12.79
C GLY A 418 -31.43 6.34 -11.92
N ALA A 419 -30.22 6.19 -12.49
CA ALA A 419 -28.98 6.38 -11.76
C ALA A 419 -28.75 7.86 -11.45
N ASN A 420 -28.41 8.15 -10.20
CA ASN A 420 -28.06 9.49 -9.71
C ASN A 420 -27.10 9.38 -8.51
N ALA A 421 -26.57 10.51 -8.06
CA ALA A 421 -25.61 10.56 -6.95
C ALA A 421 -26.15 9.98 -5.63
N GLN A 422 -27.45 10.03 -5.38
CA GLN A 422 -28.08 9.50 -4.16
C GLN A 422 -28.25 7.98 -4.23
N THR A 423 -28.63 7.45 -5.40
CA THR A 423 -28.82 6.00 -5.59
C THR A 423 -27.49 5.24 -5.76
N TYR A 424 -26.44 5.94 -6.21
CA TYR A 424 -25.09 5.38 -6.44
C TYR A 424 -23.99 6.22 -5.77
N PRO A 425 -23.94 6.31 -4.42
CA PRO A 425 -22.96 7.15 -3.72
C PRO A 425 -21.50 6.77 -3.99
N ALA A 426 -21.20 5.48 -4.16
CA ALA A 426 -19.87 5.03 -4.54
C ALA A 426 -19.48 5.53 -5.94
N LEU A 427 -20.41 5.52 -6.89
CA LEU A 427 -20.18 6.07 -8.23
C LEU A 427 -20.00 7.59 -8.20
N ASP A 428 -20.75 8.32 -7.36
CA ASP A 428 -20.56 9.78 -7.20
C ASP A 428 -19.16 10.12 -6.69
N GLN A 429 -18.63 9.31 -5.77
CA GLN A 429 -17.26 9.45 -5.32
C GLN A 429 -16.25 9.18 -6.45
N LEU A 430 -16.49 8.12 -7.25
CA LEU A 430 -15.63 7.81 -8.40
C LEU A 430 -15.66 8.90 -9.46
N VAL A 431 -16.81 9.53 -9.71
CA VAL A 431 -16.95 10.68 -10.61
C VAL A 431 -16.03 11.82 -10.16
N GLN A 432 -15.99 12.14 -8.87
CA GLN A 432 -15.12 13.18 -8.32
C GLN A 432 -13.64 12.81 -8.47
N PHE A 433 -13.27 11.56 -8.20
CA PHE A 433 -11.90 11.08 -8.40
C PHE A 433 -11.49 11.13 -9.88
N ALA A 434 -12.39 10.78 -10.79
CA ALA A 434 -12.11 10.80 -12.23
C ALA A 434 -11.82 12.23 -12.74
N ILE A 435 -12.57 13.22 -12.29
CA ILE A 435 -12.34 14.63 -12.64
C ILE A 435 -10.96 15.08 -12.14
N LYS A 436 -10.68 14.84 -10.84
CA LYS A 436 -9.37 15.23 -10.26
C LYS A 436 -8.19 14.54 -10.95
N TYR A 437 -8.33 13.24 -11.23
CA TYR A 437 -7.29 12.48 -11.92
C TYR A 437 -7.07 13.00 -13.33
N PHE A 438 -8.15 13.29 -14.07
CA PHE A 438 -8.09 13.83 -15.41
C PHE A 438 -7.37 15.18 -15.45
N ASP A 439 -7.75 16.13 -14.59
CA ASP A 439 -7.15 17.47 -14.56
C ASP A 439 -5.64 17.46 -14.35
N VAL A 440 -5.15 16.56 -13.50
CA VAL A 440 -3.73 16.51 -13.12
C VAL A 440 -2.91 15.64 -14.07
N PHE A 441 -3.42 14.47 -14.47
CA PHE A 441 -2.60 13.47 -15.16
C PHE A 441 -2.96 13.27 -16.64
N VAL A 442 -4.19 13.53 -17.05
CA VAL A 442 -4.63 13.28 -18.43
C VAL A 442 -4.63 14.54 -19.26
N LYS A 443 -5.30 15.59 -18.79
CA LYS A 443 -5.49 16.86 -19.51
C LYS A 443 -4.18 17.49 -20.00
N PRO A 444 -3.11 17.58 -19.19
CA PRO A 444 -1.83 18.16 -19.63
C PRO A 444 -1.11 17.33 -20.70
N ASN A 445 -1.42 16.05 -20.80
CA ASN A 445 -0.75 15.10 -21.69
C ASN A 445 -1.55 14.77 -22.96
N LYS A 446 -2.76 15.34 -23.12
CA LYS A 446 -3.57 15.15 -24.35
C LYS A 446 -2.86 15.71 -25.56
N LYS A 447 -2.71 14.89 -26.60
CA LYS A 447 -2.11 15.27 -27.89
C LYS A 447 -2.97 14.74 -29.02
N PHE A 448 -3.76 15.63 -29.60
CA PHE A 448 -4.58 15.26 -30.74
C PHE A 448 -3.73 15.17 -31.99
N ARG A 449 -3.75 14.03 -32.64
CA ARG A 449 -3.10 13.82 -33.91
C ARG A 449 -4.01 14.30 -35.06
N ILE A 450 -3.43 14.85 -36.09
CA ILE A 450 -4.15 15.19 -37.31
C ILE A 450 -4.31 13.93 -38.16
N PRO A 451 -5.54 13.57 -38.59
CA PRO A 451 -5.76 12.39 -39.42
C PRO A 451 -5.21 12.59 -40.84
N ASP A 452 -4.55 11.56 -41.37
CA ASP A 452 -4.10 11.55 -42.76
C ASP A 452 -5.29 11.38 -43.74
N LYS A 453 -5.02 11.46 -45.06
CA LYS A 453 -6.06 11.42 -46.11
C LYS A 453 -6.89 10.11 -46.06
N SER A 454 -6.24 8.99 -45.81
CA SER A 454 -6.90 7.67 -45.68
C SER A 454 -7.75 7.59 -44.40
N GLU A 455 -7.22 8.09 -43.30
CA GLU A 455 -7.91 8.17 -42.02
C GLU A 455 -9.14 9.07 -42.05
N ARG A 456 -9.06 10.21 -42.77
CA ARG A 456 -10.22 11.09 -43.00
C ARG A 456 -11.33 10.36 -43.76
N SER A 457 -10.99 9.56 -44.75
CA SER A 457 -11.96 8.76 -45.49
C SER A 457 -12.62 7.69 -44.55
N THR A 458 -11.82 7.06 -43.72
CA THR A 458 -12.31 6.09 -42.72
C THR A 458 -13.23 6.75 -41.69
N LEU A 459 -12.86 7.92 -41.16
CA LEU A 459 -13.68 8.70 -40.23
C LEU A 459 -15.02 9.13 -40.84
N ALA A 460 -15.03 9.57 -42.10
CA ALA A 460 -16.26 9.90 -42.82
C ALA A 460 -17.18 8.69 -43.01
N GLN A 461 -16.62 7.51 -43.28
CA GLN A 461 -17.40 6.26 -43.38
C GLN A 461 -17.96 5.87 -42.00
N ILE A 462 -17.20 6.01 -40.92
CA ILE A 462 -17.67 5.79 -39.55
C ILE A 462 -18.84 6.74 -39.24
N ASP A 463 -18.70 8.05 -39.51
CA ASP A 463 -19.78 9.02 -39.29
C ASP A 463 -21.06 8.62 -40.03
N THR A 464 -20.94 8.24 -41.30
CA THR A 464 -22.07 7.78 -42.11
C THR A 464 -22.73 6.54 -41.53
N LYS A 465 -21.95 5.55 -41.08
CA LYS A 465 -22.46 4.35 -40.42
C LYS A 465 -23.19 4.67 -39.11
N LEU A 466 -22.59 5.50 -38.27
CA LEU A 466 -23.17 5.91 -37.00
C LEU A 466 -24.46 6.73 -37.17
N ALA A 467 -24.53 7.59 -38.19
CA ALA A 467 -25.73 8.37 -38.51
C ALA A 467 -26.95 7.51 -38.83
N ASN A 468 -26.75 6.30 -39.31
CA ASN A 468 -27.83 5.35 -39.68
C ASN A 468 -28.25 4.43 -38.52
N LEU A 469 -27.62 4.55 -37.35
CA LEU A 469 -27.97 3.74 -36.19
C LEU A 469 -28.86 4.55 -35.22
N PRO A 470 -29.79 3.89 -34.52
CA PRO A 470 -30.60 4.54 -33.51
C PRO A 470 -29.74 4.97 -32.32
N GLU A 471 -30.05 6.12 -31.73
CA GLU A 471 -29.33 6.62 -30.53
C GLU A 471 -29.38 5.64 -29.35
N THR A 472 -30.40 4.78 -29.32
CA THR A 472 -30.62 3.77 -28.29
C THR A 472 -29.95 2.41 -28.58
N ALA A 473 -29.13 2.33 -29.67
CA ALA A 473 -28.42 1.11 -29.97
C ALA A 473 -27.44 0.73 -28.84
N ASP A 474 -27.22 -0.54 -28.66
CA ASP A 474 -26.29 -1.04 -27.65
C ASP A 474 -24.82 -0.92 -28.09
N GLY A 475 -23.92 -1.11 -27.12
CA GLY A 475 -22.48 -1.01 -27.39
C GLY A 475 -21.96 -2.05 -28.38
N ASP A 476 -22.57 -3.21 -28.49
CA ASP A 476 -22.16 -4.23 -29.45
C ASP A 476 -22.54 -3.83 -30.88
N THR A 477 -23.71 -3.25 -31.08
CA THR A 477 -24.16 -2.71 -32.38
C THR A 477 -23.21 -1.59 -32.85
N PHE A 478 -22.86 -0.64 -31.98
CA PHE A 478 -21.89 0.41 -32.34
C PHE A 478 -20.49 -0.17 -32.60
N GLN A 479 -20.05 -1.14 -31.78
CA GLN A 479 -18.76 -1.79 -31.99
C GLN A 479 -18.67 -2.48 -33.36
N ASN A 480 -19.72 -3.23 -33.73
CA ASN A 480 -19.76 -3.92 -34.99
C ASN A 480 -19.76 -2.94 -36.19
N ALA A 481 -20.47 -1.83 -36.10
CA ALA A 481 -20.44 -0.78 -37.12
C ALA A 481 -19.02 -0.22 -37.36
N LEU A 482 -18.25 -0.02 -36.29
CA LEU A 482 -16.84 0.40 -36.41
C LEU A 482 -15.96 -0.69 -37.03
N LEU A 483 -16.14 -1.94 -36.58
CA LEU A 483 -15.39 -3.08 -37.11
C LEU A 483 -15.66 -3.34 -38.59
N ASP A 484 -16.90 -3.13 -39.04
CA ASP A 484 -17.26 -3.25 -40.46
C ASP A 484 -16.47 -2.25 -41.32
N VAL A 485 -16.40 -0.99 -40.90
CA VAL A 485 -15.61 0.02 -41.61
C VAL A 485 -14.12 -0.33 -41.60
N ALA A 486 -13.60 -0.79 -40.46
CA ALA A 486 -12.19 -1.18 -40.37
C ALA A 486 -11.84 -2.34 -41.32
N ARG A 487 -12.71 -3.33 -41.46
CA ARG A 487 -12.53 -4.49 -42.37
C ARG A 487 -12.51 -4.12 -43.85
N LEU A 488 -13.13 -2.99 -44.22
CA LEU A 488 -13.11 -2.49 -45.60
C LEU A 488 -11.78 -1.84 -45.99
N THR A 489 -10.94 -1.50 -45.02
CA THR A 489 -9.67 -0.81 -45.25
C THR A 489 -8.50 -1.74 -44.95
N GLU A 490 -7.71 -2.09 -45.98
CA GLU A 490 -6.59 -3.05 -45.89
C GLU A 490 -5.61 -2.72 -44.74
N ARG A 491 -5.30 -1.43 -44.53
CA ARG A 491 -4.45 -0.93 -43.44
C ARG A 491 -4.87 -1.41 -42.05
N TYR A 492 -6.16 -1.64 -41.83
CA TYR A 492 -6.73 -2.01 -40.54
C TYR A 492 -7.09 -3.47 -40.40
N GLN A 493 -6.85 -4.27 -41.44
CA GLN A 493 -7.08 -5.71 -41.41
C GLN A 493 -5.98 -6.45 -40.65
N ASP A 494 -6.37 -7.47 -39.88
CA ASP A 494 -5.44 -8.43 -39.24
C ASP A 494 -5.70 -9.82 -39.80
N HIS A 495 -4.86 -10.23 -40.76
CA HIS A 495 -4.97 -11.52 -41.42
C HIS A 495 -4.60 -12.71 -40.52
N ASN A 496 -3.96 -12.48 -39.35
CA ASN A 496 -3.70 -13.52 -38.36
C ASN A 496 -4.91 -13.83 -37.49
N LYS A 497 -5.95 -13.01 -37.56
CA LYS A 497 -7.22 -13.19 -36.85
C LYS A 497 -8.36 -13.32 -37.83
N LYS A 498 -9.30 -14.20 -37.53
CA LYS A 498 -10.54 -14.36 -38.34
C LYS A 498 -11.70 -13.64 -37.64
N SER A 499 -12.50 -12.93 -38.41
CA SER A 499 -13.79 -12.43 -37.93
C SER A 499 -14.80 -13.59 -37.76
N PRO A 500 -15.87 -13.42 -36.99
CA PRO A 500 -16.95 -14.41 -36.88
C PRO A 500 -17.56 -14.81 -38.24
N GLU A 501 -17.51 -13.91 -39.22
CA GLU A 501 -18.04 -14.09 -40.57
C GLU A 501 -17.01 -14.67 -41.55
N GLY A 502 -15.80 -15.05 -41.07
CA GLY A 502 -14.76 -15.70 -41.89
C GLY A 502 -13.80 -14.75 -42.60
N GLY A 503 -14.00 -13.45 -42.53
CA GLY A 503 -13.10 -12.41 -43.07
C GLY A 503 -11.90 -12.12 -42.14
N PRO A 504 -11.03 -11.14 -42.48
CA PRO A 504 -9.92 -10.75 -41.65
C PRO A 504 -10.42 -10.12 -40.33
N GLY A 505 -9.64 -10.29 -39.27
CA GLY A 505 -9.82 -9.54 -38.01
C GLY A 505 -9.48 -8.07 -38.18
N VAL A 506 -9.61 -7.28 -37.09
CA VAL A 506 -9.25 -5.87 -37.08
C VAL A 506 -7.99 -5.66 -36.24
N SER A 507 -7.06 -4.89 -36.80
CA SER A 507 -5.80 -4.54 -36.18
C SER A 507 -5.99 -3.49 -35.07
N ASN A 508 -5.16 -3.55 -34.04
CA ASN A 508 -5.10 -2.54 -32.98
C ASN A 508 -4.76 -1.11 -33.51
N VAL A 509 -4.13 -1.02 -34.68
CA VAL A 509 -3.82 0.28 -35.33
C VAL A 509 -5.09 1.09 -35.61
N PHE A 510 -6.22 0.44 -35.92
CA PHE A 510 -7.50 1.10 -36.10
C PHE A 510 -7.98 1.80 -34.83
N PHE A 511 -7.95 1.11 -33.71
CA PHE A 511 -8.38 1.66 -32.43
C PHE A 511 -7.43 2.74 -31.93
N GLN A 512 -6.13 2.54 -32.10
CA GLN A 512 -5.13 3.55 -31.75
C GLN A 512 -5.36 4.85 -32.55
N MET A 513 -5.60 4.75 -33.85
CA MET A 513 -5.95 5.91 -34.67
C MET A 513 -7.14 6.66 -34.11
N LEU A 514 -8.22 5.97 -33.76
CA LEU A 514 -9.42 6.61 -33.20
C LEU A 514 -9.14 7.28 -31.85
N TYR A 515 -8.36 6.66 -30.98
CA TYR A 515 -8.00 7.26 -29.68
C TYR A 515 -7.12 8.49 -29.85
N GLU A 516 -6.10 8.44 -30.69
CA GLU A 516 -5.19 9.57 -30.93
C GLU A 516 -5.90 10.75 -31.59
N VAL A 517 -6.79 10.46 -32.54
CA VAL A 517 -7.47 11.49 -33.33
C VAL A 517 -8.67 12.08 -32.55
N LEU A 518 -9.48 11.26 -31.91
CA LEU A 518 -10.73 11.71 -31.28
C LEU A 518 -10.54 12.09 -29.80
N LEU A 519 -9.68 11.39 -29.08
CA LEU A 519 -9.51 11.56 -27.63
C LEU A 519 -8.17 12.20 -27.24
N GLY A 520 -7.20 12.26 -28.16
CA GLY A 520 -5.85 12.80 -27.91
C GLY A 520 -5.03 11.89 -26.99
N GLN A 521 -5.25 10.56 -27.04
CA GLN A 521 -4.62 9.55 -26.20
C GLN A 521 -4.20 8.36 -27.04
N GLU A 522 -3.16 7.62 -26.63
CA GLU A 522 -2.71 6.39 -27.33
C GLU A 522 -3.62 5.19 -27.09
N ARG A 523 -4.38 5.20 -26.00
CA ARG A 523 -5.26 4.11 -25.56
C ARG A 523 -6.59 4.66 -25.09
N GLY A 524 -7.63 3.86 -25.16
CA GLY A 524 -8.97 4.25 -24.74
C GLY A 524 -9.88 3.05 -24.43
N PRO A 525 -11.18 3.31 -24.23
CA PRO A 525 -12.18 2.31 -23.86
C PRO A 525 -12.56 1.43 -25.07
N ARG A 526 -13.34 0.38 -24.81
CA ARG A 526 -14.09 -0.29 -25.88
C ARG A 526 -15.03 0.72 -26.54
N LEU A 527 -14.75 1.09 -27.78
CA LEU A 527 -15.42 2.21 -28.44
C LEU A 527 -16.92 2.06 -28.55
N GLY A 528 -17.42 0.87 -28.81
CA GLY A 528 -18.88 0.65 -28.87
C GLY A 528 -19.57 0.98 -27.54
N SER A 529 -19.03 0.52 -26.41
CA SER A 529 -19.55 0.85 -25.09
C SER A 529 -19.40 2.35 -24.77
N PHE A 530 -18.31 2.95 -25.22
CA PHE A 530 -18.09 4.39 -25.08
C PHE A 530 -19.13 5.20 -25.88
N ILE A 531 -19.41 4.84 -27.12
CA ILE A 531 -20.44 5.49 -27.95
C ILE A 531 -21.82 5.39 -27.29
N ALA A 532 -22.17 4.20 -26.79
CA ALA A 532 -23.45 3.99 -26.11
C ALA A 532 -23.62 4.87 -24.86
N LEU A 533 -22.54 5.13 -24.15
CA LEU A 533 -22.54 5.93 -22.91
C LEU A 533 -22.42 7.43 -23.18
N TYR A 534 -21.45 7.83 -24.01
CA TYR A 534 -21.17 9.24 -24.34
C TYR A 534 -22.27 9.84 -25.23
N GLY A 535 -22.79 9.04 -26.16
CA GLY A 535 -23.79 9.44 -27.11
C GLY A 535 -23.26 9.41 -28.56
N VAL A 536 -24.06 8.85 -29.46
CA VAL A 536 -23.66 8.73 -30.88
C VAL A 536 -23.50 10.11 -31.54
N ASN A 537 -24.35 11.06 -31.22
CA ASN A 537 -24.27 12.40 -31.78
C ASN A 537 -23.06 13.16 -31.27
N GLU A 538 -22.71 12.99 -30.00
CA GLU A 538 -21.51 13.56 -29.40
C GLU A 538 -20.22 12.98 -30.02
N VAL A 539 -20.19 11.68 -30.31
CA VAL A 539 -19.05 11.06 -31.00
C VAL A 539 -18.95 11.53 -32.45
N ARG A 540 -20.06 11.71 -33.15
CA ARG A 540 -20.09 12.29 -34.47
C ARG A 540 -19.58 13.73 -34.48
N ALA A 541 -19.87 14.51 -33.44
CA ALA A 541 -19.30 15.84 -33.26
C ALA A 541 -17.76 15.78 -33.10
N LEU A 542 -17.22 14.84 -32.31
CA LEU A 542 -15.76 14.63 -32.23
C LEU A 542 -15.13 14.27 -33.59
N ILE A 543 -15.82 13.45 -34.37
CA ILE A 543 -15.37 13.11 -35.74
C ILE A 543 -15.36 14.36 -36.63
N ALA A 544 -16.41 15.17 -36.58
CA ALA A 544 -16.51 16.42 -37.35
C ALA A 544 -15.39 17.40 -36.96
N GLU A 545 -15.11 17.56 -35.67
CA GLU A 545 -13.98 18.38 -35.19
C GLU A 545 -12.63 17.85 -35.70
N ALA A 546 -12.42 16.54 -35.70
CA ALA A 546 -11.19 15.91 -36.18
C ALA A 546 -11.01 16.13 -37.69
N LEU A 547 -12.10 16.04 -38.45
CA LEU A 547 -12.10 16.28 -39.90
C LEU A 547 -11.90 17.79 -40.26
N ALA A 548 -12.27 18.71 -39.38
CA ALA A 548 -12.07 20.14 -39.56
C ALA A 548 -10.62 20.61 -39.28
N ARG A 549 -9.78 19.79 -38.61
CA ARG A 549 -8.38 20.15 -38.36
C ARG A 549 -7.61 20.28 -39.68
N PRO A 550 -6.86 21.38 -39.90
CA PRO A 550 -6.09 21.57 -41.15
C PRO A 550 -5.05 20.43 -41.30
N MET A 551 -4.91 19.94 -42.54
CA MET A 551 -3.77 19.03 -42.84
C MET A 551 -2.51 19.88 -42.70
N GLY A 552 -1.54 19.44 -41.90
CA GLY A 552 -0.22 20.06 -41.89
C GLY A 552 0.38 20.02 -43.30
N GLU A 553 1.03 21.13 -43.69
CA GLU A 553 1.76 21.23 -44.94
C GLU A 553 2.88 20.20 -45.06
#